data_b5ce081506e5a4fc916b5771ebc10288
#
_entry.id   b5ce081506e5a4fc916b5771ebc10288
#
_cell.length_a   1.000
_cell.length_b   1.000
_cell.length_c   1.000
_cell.angle_alpha   90.00
_cell.angle_beta   90.00
_cell.angle_gamma   90.00
#
_symmetry.space_group_name_H-M   'P 1'
#
loop_
_entity.id
_entity.type
_entity.pdbx_description
1 polymer ?
#
loop_
_entity_poly.entity_id
_entity_poly.type
_entity_poly.pdbx_seq_one_letter_code
_entity_poly.pdbx_strand_id
1 'polypeptide(L)'
;MGAEKTSPSSTSRKRAATSAKAAPRSGNRASTASRAAAAPKPADEVIGAGPAARPRGRGLPRTLSFDIGGTGLKASVLSRDGELLHNPVRTPTPYPLRPEQLVYALVELATGLPAFQRVSAGFPGMVREGRLLSAPHFISPAGPDGKPSQELEKAWANFDLQGALGTALGKPCRVANDADVQGSALVKGEGLEMVITLGTGVGTALFWKGKLAPHIELAHHPLGKGARSYNDMLGEAALAKVGHKKWNARVAMMLSVVKGLVFYDHCYIGGGNSHKVKVNLPPDVSLTANTAGILGGIKLWERT
;
A
#
# COMPACT_ATOMS: atom_id res chain seq x y z
N MET A 1 -15.54 -57.09 -33.31
CA MET A 1 -16.93 -56.61 -33.39
C MET A 1 -16.86 -55.15 -33.00
N GLY A 2 -16.82 -54.24 -33.83
CA GLY A 2 -17.61 -53.91 -35.00
C GLY A 2 -18.44 -52.71 -34.62
N ALA A 3 -18.07 -51.64 -35.19
CA ALA A 3 -18.68 -50.71 -36.17
C ALA A 3 -19.41 -49.56 -35.44
N GLU A 4 -19.52 -48.34 -35.83
CA GLU A 4 -19.20 -47.56 -37.03
C GLU A 4 -19.79 -46.14 -36.82
N LYS A 5 -19.05 -45.15 -37.18
CA LYS A 5 -19.36 -43.94 -37.94
C LYS A 5 -20.81 -43.39 -37.92
N THR A 6 -20.95 -42.07 -37.75
CA THR A 6 -21.41 -41.16 -38.83
C THR A 6 -21.35 -39.68 -38.40
N SER A 7 -20.72 -38.82 -39.18
CA SER A 7 -21.05 -37.41 -39.37
C SER A 7 -22.03 -37.25 -40.52
N PRO A 8 -22.81 -36.15 -40.63
CA PRO A 8 -22.62 -35.25 -41.77
C PRO A 8 -22.78 -33.75 -41.38
N SER A 9 -21.96 -32.88 -41.91
CA SER A 9 -21.99 -32.01 -43.10
C SER A 9 -22.97 -30.86 -43.12
N SER A 10 -22.38 -29.69 -43.16
CA SER A 10 -22.62 -28.48 -43.94
C SER A 10 -24.02 -27.99 -44.28
N THR A 11 -24.27 -26.71 -44.08
CA THR A 11 -24.72 -25.82 -45.14
C THR A 11 -24.44 -24.33 -44.86
N SER A 12 -23.81 -23.73 -45.79
CA SER A 12 -23.56 -22.32 -46.09
C SER A 12 -24.85 -21.58 -46.48
N ARG A 13 -25.02 -20.34 -46.02
CA ARG A 13 -25.80 -19.35 -46.79
C ARG A 13 -25.22 -17.94 -46.64
N LYS A 14 -24.59 -17.49 -47.71
CA LYS A 14 -24.34 -16.08 -48.10
C LYS A 14 -25.63 -15.38 -48.49
N ARG A 15 -25.82 -14.11 -48.17
CA ARG A 15 -26.41 -13.03 -48.98
C ARG A 15 -26.14 -11.72 -48.24
N ALA A 16 -25.35 -10.85 -48.78
CA ALA A 16 -25.44 -9.92 -49.93
C ALA A 16 -26.03 -8.56 -49.51
N ALA A 17 -25.19 -7.60 -49.77
CA ALA A 17 -25.20 -6.16 -49.62
C ALA A 17 -26.42 -5.47 -50.26
N THR A 18 -26.76 -4.28 -49.72
CA THR A 18 -27.20 -3.16 -50.55
C THR A 18 -26.71 -1.83 -49.97
N SER A 19 -26.06 -1.07 -50.83
CA SER A 19 -25.61 0.30 -50.72
C SER A 19 -26.74 1.29 -50.92
N ALA A 20 -26.76 2.43 -50.25
CA ALA A 20 -27.38 3.64 -50.77
C ALA A 20 -26.57 4.88 -50.35
N LYS A 21 -26.16 5.57 -51.39
CA LYS A 21 -25.39 6.80 -51.48
C LYS A 21 -26.37 7.96 -51.69
N ALA A 22 -26.26 9.07 -50.93
CA ALA A 22 -26.66 10.40 -51.45
C ALA A 22 -26.10 11.52 -50.55
N ALA A 23 -25.32 12.39 -51.17
CA ALA A 23 -25.05 13.78 -50.80
C ALA A 23 -25.69 14.69 -51.88
N PRO A 24 -25.53 16.00 -51.92
CA PRO A 24 -25.48 17.07 -50.89
C PRO A 24 -26.43 18.26 -51.22
N ARG A 25 -26.54 19.30 -50.39
CA ARG A 25 -26.89 20.71 -50.75
C ARG A 25 -26.54 21.61 -49.56
N SER A 26 -25.64 22.51 -49.64
CA SER A 26 -25.40 23.88 -50.17
C SER A 26 -26.40 24.95 -49.69
N GLY A 27 -25.77 25.99 -49.10
CA GLY A 27 -26.29 27.39 -49.03
C GLY A 27 -26.61 27.82 -47.57
N ASN A 28 -26.27 28.96 -47.08
CA ASN A 28 -25.81 30.22 -47.64
C ASN A 28 -25.29 31.11 -46.49
N ARG A 29 -24.44 32.04 -46.86
CA ARG A 29 -23.83 33.16 -46.11
C ARG A 29 -24.80 33.95 -45.20
N ALA A 30 -24.29 34.37 -44.03
CA ALA A 30 -24.44 35.76 -43.59
C ALA A 30 -23.29 36.14 -42.68
N SER A 31 -22.50 37.14 -43.09
CA SER A 31 -21.46 37.84 -42.34
C SER A 31 -22.09 38.83 -41.38
N THR A 32 -21.64 38.86 -40.14
CA THR A 32 -21.67 40.08 -39.34
C THR A 32 -20.37 40.20 -38.54
N ALA A 33 -19.60 41.19 -38.89
CA ALA A 33 -18.43 41.64 -38.13
C ALA A 33 -18.90 42.28 -36.83
N SER A 34 -18.27 41.90 -35.71
CA SER A 34 -18.30 42.74 -34.50
C SER A 34 -16.98 42.61 -33.74
N ARG A 35 -16.21 43.65 -33.86
CA ARG A 35 -15.41 44.39 -32.89
C ARG A 35 -14.65 43.56 -31.85
N ALA A 36 -13.33 43.47 -32.07
CA ALA A 36 -12.31 43.11 -31.09
C ALA A 36 -12.36 44.07 -29.88
N ALA A 37 -12.61 43.50 -28.71
CA ALA A 37 -12.34 44.15 -27.43
C ALA A 37 -10.97 43.68 -26.94
N ALA A 38 -10.11 44.67 -26.62
CA ALA A 38 -8.75 44.48 -26.15
C ALA A 38 -8.71 43.73 -24.81
N ALA A 39 -7.77 42.78 -24.72
CA ALA A 39 -7.44 42.10 -23.48
C ALA A 39 -6.81 43.08 -22.47
N PRO A 40 -7.16 43.02 -21.18
CA PRO A 40 -6.47 43.78 -20.15
C PRO A 40 -5.07 43.19 -19.91
N LYS A 41 -4.09 44.08 -19.69
CA LYS A 41 -2.71 43.76 -19.29
C LYS A 41 -2.71 43.02 -17.95
N PRO A 42 -1.76 42.09 -17.70
CA PRO A 42 -1.60 41.49 -16.39
C PRO A 42 -1.21 42.51 -15.35
N ALA A 43 -1.97 42.56 -14.27
CA ALA A 43 -1.66 43.34 -13.07
C ALA A 43 -0.46 42.75 -12.35
N ASP A 44 0.34 43.56 -11.77
CA ASP A 44 1.56 43.29 -11.02
C ASP A 44 1.38 42.16 -10.01
N GLU A 45 2.36 41.27 -10.04
CA GLU A 45 2.55 40.15 -9.12
C GLU A 45 2.74 40.70 -7.69
N VAL A 46 1.66 40.69 -6.91
CA VAL A 46 1.75 40.88 -5.47
C VAL A 46 2.35 39.61 -4.90
N ILE A 47 3.59 39.69 -4.44
CA ILE A 47 4.28 38.66 -3.67
C ILE A 47 3.40 38.37 -2.45
N GLY A 48 2.56 37.34 -2.58
CA GLY A 48 1.72 36.83 -1.52
C GLY A 48 2.58 36.28 -0.39
N ALA A 49 2.39 36.81 0.80
CA ALA A 49 2.95 36.30 2.04
C ALA A 49 2.84 34.77 2.08
N GLY A 50 3.95 34.11 2.38
CA GLY A 50 4.01 32.66 2.55
C GLY A 50 2.93 32.20 3.54
N PRO A 51 2.54 30.91 3.50
CA PRO A 51 1.43 30.41 4.30
C PRO A 51 1.64 30.78 5.76
N ALA A 52 0.68 31.53 6.32
CA ALA A 52 0.68 31.95 7.70
C ALA A 52 0.97 30.75 8.60
N ALA A 53 1.97 30.88 9.47
CA ALA A 53 2.32 29.84 10.44
C ALA A 53 1.05 29.46 11.21
N ARG A 54 0.62 28.21 11.09
CA ARG A 54 -0.53 27.68 11.82
C ARG A 54 -0.28 27.92 13.31
N PRO A 55 -1.30 28.37 14.09
CA PRO A 55 -1.11 28.62 15.51
C PRO A 55 -0.54 27.37 16.16
N ARG A 56 0.55 27.56 16.93
CA ARG A 56 1.19 26.50 17.74
C ARG A 56 0.22 26.11 18.87
N GLY A 57 -0.84 25.38 18.51
CA GLY A 57 -1.74 24.77 19.47
C GLY A 57 -0.97 23.77 20.33
N ARG A 58 -1.46 23.43 21.51
CA ARG A 58 -0.93 22.37 22.38
C ARG A 58 -0.67 21.14 21.51
N GLY A 59 0.58 21.05 21.04
CA GLY A 59 0.87 20.31 19.84
C GLY A 59 0.75 18.82 20.06
N LEU A 60 0.43 18.10 18.98
CA LEU A 60 0.39 16.65 18.90
C LEU A 60 1.64 15.99 19.54
N PRO A 61 1.51 14.85 20.23
CA PRO A 61 2.62 14.20 20.90
C PRO A 61 3.69 13.71 19.92
N ARG A 62 4.95 13.75 20.32
CA ARG A 62 6.04 13.08 19.60
C ARG A 62 5.80 11.59 19.58
N THR A 63 6.11 10.95 18.48
CA THR A 63 5.82 9.51 18.26
C THR A 63 7.11 8.75 18.02
N LEU A 64 7.39 7.74 18.83
CA LEU A 64 8.35 6.70 18.49
C LEU A 64 7.69 5.74 17.49
N SER A 65 8.30 5.57 16.33
CA SER A 65 7.82 4.68 15.27
C SER A 65 8.80 3.54 15.06
N PHE A 66 8.32 2.32 15.21
CA PHE A 66 9.05 1.10 14.85
C PHE A 66 8.62 0.58 13.49
N ASP A 67 9.59 0.21 12.67
CA ASP A 67 9.43 -0.58 11.44
C ASP A 67 10.08 -1.93 11.69
N ILE A 68 9.24 -2.94 11.93
CA ILE A 68 9.66 -4.29 12.29
C ILE A 68 9.72 -5.11 11.01
N GLY A 69 10.90 -5.57 10.63
CA GLY A 69 11.09 -6.39 9.45
C GLY A 69 11.76 -7.71 9.75
N GLY A 70 11.58 -8.69 8.86
CA GLY A 70 12.21 -10.01 8.99
C GLY A 70 13.73 -9.98 8.93
N THR A 71 14.35 -8.94 8.36
CA THR A 71 15.82 -8.82 8.25
C THR A 71 16.40 -7.69 9.10
N GLY A 72 15.58 -6.80 9.62
CA GLY A 72 16.04 -5.65 10.39
C GLY A 72 14.92 -4.92 11.10
N LEU A 73 15.26 -4.39 12.27
CA LEU A 73 14.41 -3.56 13.10
C LEU A 73 14.87 -2.11 12.96
N LYS A 74 13.93 -1.17 12.84
CA LYS A 74 14.23 0.25 12.75
C LYS A 74 13.40 1.03 13.76
N ALA A 75 13.97 2.10 14.29
CA ALA A 75 13.26 3.03 15.16
C ALA A 75 13.55 4.48 14.74
N SER A 76 12.51 5.31 14.80
CA SER A 76 12.57 6.73 14.51
C SER A 76 11.69 7.51 15.48
N VAL A 77 12.12 8.68 15.93
CA VAL A 77 11.26 9.59 16.67
C VAL A 77 10.84 10.73 15.77
N LEU A 78 9.55 10.91 15.66
CA LEU A 78 8.90 11.91 14.83
C LEU A 78 8.42 13.07 15.70
N SER A 79 8.61 14.29 15.19
CA SER A 79 8.03 15.49 15.77
C SER A 79 6.50 15.43 15.70
N ARG A 80 5.87 16.41 16.29
CA ARG A 80 4.41 16.61 16.23
C ARG A 80 3.90 16.85 14.80
N ASP A 81 4.76 17.37 13.94
CA ASP A 81 4.45 17.73 12.56
C ASP A 81 4.91 16.66 11.54
N GLY A 82 5.51 15.56 12.02
CA GLY A 82 5.94 14.45 11.18
C GLY A 82 7.40 14.48 10.74
N GLU A 83 8.18 15.44 11.26
CA GLU A 83 9.60 15.51 10.95
C GLU A 83 10.41 14.52 11.79
N LEU A 84 11.46 13.95 11.20
CA LEU A 84 12.43 13.13 11.93
C LEU A 84 13.20 14.01 12.92
N LEU A 85 13.17 13.65 14.20
CA LEU A 85 13.94 14.33 15.25
C LEU A 85 15.34 13.75 15.41
N HIS A 86 15.59 12.61 14.81
CA HIS A 86 16.87 11.90 14.83
C HIS A 86 16.99 11.01 13.60
N ASN A 87 18.19 10.73 13.14
CA ASN A 87 18.40 9.73 12.10
C ASN A 87 17.83 8.37 12.56
N PRO A 88 17.11 7.63 11.70
CA PRO A 88 16.61 6.32 12.05
C PRO A 88 17.74 5.40 12.53
N VAL A 89 17.54 4.78 13.69
CA VAL A 89 18.43 3.73 14.17
C VAL A 89 17.98 2.38 13.65
N ARG A 90 18.95 1.46 13.46
CA ARG A 90 18.69 0.14 12.87
C ARG A 90 19.53 -0.92 13.55
N THR A 91 18.97 -2.13 13.66
CA THR A 91 19.68 -3.33 14.05
C THR A 91 19.21 -4.52 13.19
N PRO A 92 20.04 -5.51 12.90
CA PRO A 92 19.56 -6.77 12.32
C PRO A 92 18.52 -7.41 13.21
N THR A 93 17.53 -8.08 12.61
CA THR A 93 16.60 -8.90 13.38
C THR A 93 17.32 -10.11 13.94
N PRO A 94 17.34 -10.31 15.26
CA PRO A 94 18.01 -11.46 15.85
C PRO A 94 17.19 -12.74 15.61
N TYR A 95 17.89 -13.85 15.31
CA TYR A 95 17.28 -15.17 15.17
C TYR A 95 18.05 -16.20 15.98
N PRO A 96 17.35 -17.20 16.58
CA PRO A 96 15.89 -17.34 16.64
C PRO A 96 15.25 -16.23 17.47
N LEU A 97 14.02 -15.82 17.12
CA LEU A 97 13.35 -14.68 17.76
C LEU A 97 12.02 -15.10 18.38
N ARG A 98 11.91 -14.97 19.70
CA ARG A 98 10.65 -15.08 20.43
C ARG A 98 9.99 -13.70 20.61
N PRO A 99 8.68 -13.62 20.85
CA PRO A 99 7.99 -12.34 21.04
C PRO A 99 8.60 -11.45 22.10
N GLU A 100 8.97 -12.02 23.25
CA GLU A 100 9.57 -11.27 24.37
C GLU A 100 10.94 -10.70 24.00
N GLN A 101 11.71 -11.45 23.21
CA GLN A 101 13.02 -11.01 22.70
C GLN A 101 12.86 -9.87 21.69
N LEU A 102 11.80 -9.89 20.87
CA LEU A 102 11.49 -8.75 20.00
C LEU A 102 11.18 -7.51 20.82
N VAL A 103 10.34 -7.62 21.84
CA VAL A 103 10.02 -6.49 22.74
C VAL A 103 11.31 -5.93 23.36
N TYR A 104 12.16 -6.79 23.89
CA TYR A 104 13.45 -6.38 24.46
C TYR A 104 14.33 -5.65 23.41
N ALA A 105 14.51 -6.23 22.22
CA ALA A 105 15.31 -5.63 21.16
C ALA A 105 14.78 -4.26 20.72
N LEU A 106 13.45 -4.07 20.69
CA LEU A 106 12.83 -2.78 20.36
C LEU A 106 13.02 -1.74 21.47
N VAL A 107 12.95 -2.14 22.73
CA VAL A 107 13.25 -1.27 23.88
C VAL A 107 14.71 -0.82 23.86
N GLU A 108 15.64 -1.74 23.65
CA GLU A 108 17.07 -1.43 23.50
C GLU A 108 17.29 -0.47 22.31
N LEU A 109 16.64 -0.71 21.19
CA LEU A 109 16.75 0.13 20.00
C LEU A 109 16.24 1.56 20.24
N ALA A 110 15.29 1.73 21.17
CA ALA A 110 14.75 3.04 21.56
C ALA A 110 15.65 3.79 22.57
N THR A 111 16.64 3.11 23.16
CA THR A 111 17.53 3.71 24.16
C THR A 111 18.36 4.82 23.53
N GLY A 112 18.42 5.99 24.19
CA GLY A 112 19.13 7.17 23.70
C GLY A 112 18.40 7.99 22.63
N LEU A 113 17.23 7.57 22.17
CA LEU A 113 16.44 8.36 21.26
C LEU A 113 15.76 9.56 21.97
N PRO A 114 15.40 10.62 21.23
CA PRO A 114 14.68 11.77 21.78
C PRO A 114 13.41 11.36 22.52
N ALA A 115 13.04 12.10 23.57
CA ALA A 115 11.82 11.84 24.35
C ALA A 115 10.56 11.83 23.49
N PHE A 116 9.69 10.85 23.71
CA PHE A 116 8.42 10.63 23.01
C PHE A 116 7.27 10.41 24.01
N GLN A 117 6.04 10.55 23.54
CA GLN A 117 4.84 10.42 24.37
C GLN A 117 3.95 9.24 23.96
N ARG A 118 4.13 8.69 22.76
CA ARG A 118 3.38 7.55 22.24
C ARG A 118 4.24 6.71 21.30
N VAL A 119 3.81 5.49 21.04
CA VAL A 119 4.54 4.50 20.23
C VAL A 119 3.64 3.99 19.10
N SER A 120 4.18 3.85 17.91
CA SER A 120 3.56 3.15 16.79
C SER A 120 4.51 2.05 16.30
N ALA A 121 4.00 0.88 15.96
CA ALA A 121 4.79 -0.19 15.36
C ALA A 121 4.09 -0.79 14.15
N GLY A 122 4.81 -0.90 13.04
CA GLY A 122 4.43 -1.68 11.87
C GLY A 122 5.01 -3.09 12.00
N PHE A 123 4.17 -4.11 11.88
CA PHE A 123 4.54 -5.51 12.02
C PHE A 123 4.25 -6.29 10.73
N PRO A 124 5.17 -7.10 10.20
CA PRO A 124 5.00 -7.83 8.95
C PRO A 124 4.21 -9.15 9.16
N GLY A 125 2.91 -9.02 9.36
CA GLY A 125 1.99 -10.13 9.59
C GLY A 125 0.58 -9.64 9.92
N MET A 126 -0.31 -10.59 10.18
CA MET A 126 -1.69 -10.26 10.54
C MET A 126 -1.78 -9.71 11.96
N VAL A 127 -2.26 -8.47 12.07
CA VAL A 127 -2.49 -7.79 13.35
C VAL A 127 -3.96 -7.46 13.50
N ARG A 128 -4.51 -7.71 14.67
CA ARG A 128 -5.87 -7.30 15.04
C ARG A 128 -5.89 -6.82 16.48
N GLU A 129 -6.32 -5.57 16.69
CA GLU A 129 -6.36 -4.95 18.01
C GLU A 129 -5.02 -5.03 18.77
N GLY A 130 -3.91 -4.90 18.03
CA GLY A 130 -2.55 -4.97 18.57
C GLY A 130 -2.04 -6.39 18.87
N ARG A 131 -2.85 -7.43 18.62
CA ARG A 131 -2.47 -8.84 18.76
C ARG A 131 -2.05 -9.43 17.43
N LEU A 132 -1.04 -10.30 17.49
CA LEU A 132 -0.47 -10.95 16.32
C LEU A 132 -1.23 -12.25 16.00
N LEU A 133 -1.99 -12.26 14.89
CA LEU A 133 -2.67 -13.47 14.43
C LEU A 133 -1.75 -14.35 13.57
N SER A 134 -0.74 -13.77 12.94
CA SER A 134 0.33 -14.49 12.26
C SER A 134 1.64 -13.71 12.31
N ALA A 135 2.77 -14.42 12.27
CA ALA A 135 4.11 -13.83 12.30
C ALA A 135 5.05 -14.60 11.33
N PRO A 136 4.75 -14.64 10.01
CA PRO A 136 5.39 -15.58 9.06
C PRO A 136 6.91 -15.43 9.00
N HIS A 137 7.45 -14.24 9.22
CA HIS A 137 8.88 -13.99 9.20
C HIS A 137 9.63 -14.46 10.46
N PHE A 138 8.93 -14.76 11.56
CA PHE A 138 9.54 -14.99 12.88
C PHE A 138 9.33 -16.41 13.42
N ILE A 139 8.57 -17.25 12.72
CA ILE A 139 8.27 -18.62 13.14
C ILE A 139 9.37 -19.62 12.77
N SER A 140 10.44 -19.17 12.11
CA SER A 140 11.60 -19.98 11.79
C SER A 140 12.83 -19.58 12.62
N PRO A 141 13.58 -20.53 13.19
CA PRO A 141 14.82 -20.24 13.91
C PRO A 141 15.93 -19.66 13.02
N ALA A 142 15.88 -19.94 11.73
CA ALA A 142 16.89 -19.48 10.77
C ALA A 142 16.50 -18.17 10.04
N GLY A 143 15.40 -17.55 10.40
CA GLY A 143 14.90 -16.34 9.76
C GLY A 143 13.80 -16.58 8.70
N PRO A 144 13.48 -15.56 7.89
CA PRO A 144 12.29 -15.57 7.02
C PRO A 144 12.23 -16.71 6.00
N ASP A 145 13.40 -17.17 5.53
CA ASP A 145 13.50 -18.21 4.51
C ASP A 145 13.69 -19.62 5.11
N GLY A 146 13.68 -19.72 6.44
CA GLY A 146 13.88 -20.99 7.16
C GLY A 146 12.59 -21.80 7.29
N LYS A 147 12.74 -23.05 7.75
CA LYS A 147 11.59 -23.90 8.03
C LYS A 147 10.89 -23.47 9.31
N PRO A 148 9.53 -23.37 9.30
CA PRO A 148 8.76 -23.05 10.49
C PRO A 148 9.01 -24.04 11.65
N SER A 149 9.00 -23.51 12.88
CA SER A 149 9.07 -24.26 14.12
C SER A 149 7.72 -24.16 14.85
N GLN A 150 7.14 -25.30 15.19
CA GLN A 150 5.88 -25.31 15.96
C GLN A 150 5.97 -24.59 17.31
N GLU A 151 7.15 -24.60 17.93
CA GLU A 151 7.40 -23.88 19.18
C GLU A 151 7.27 -22.36 18.97
N LEU A 152 7.91 -21.83 17.92
CA LEU A 152 7.83 -20.42 17.58
C LEU A 152 6.43 -20.03 17.11
N GLU A 153 5.77 -20.86 16.28
CA GLU A 153 4.38 -20.63 15.88
C GLU A 153 3.46 -20.46 17.11
N LYS A 154 3.58 -21.35 18.08
CA LYS A 154 2.82 -21.26 19.35
C LYS A 154 3.19 -20.02 20.17
N ALA A 155 4.46 -19.67 20.23
CA ALA A 155 4.91 -18.50 20.97
C ALA A 155 4.36 -17.18 20.37
N TRP A 156 4.32 -17.09 19.04
CA TRP A 156 3.83 -15.90 18.32
C TRP A 156 2.29 -15.84 18.23
N ALA A 157 1.60 -16.99 18.35
CA ALA A 157 0.16 -17.05 18.19
C ALA A 157 -0.56 -16.19 19.23
N ASN A 158 -1.33 -15.21 18.74
CA ASN A 158 -2.14 -14.31 19.55
C ASN A 158 -1.33 -13.48 20.59
N PHE A 159 -0.02 -13.29 20.39
CA PHE A 159 0.79 -12.48 21.29
C PHE A 159 0.32 -11.01 21.25
N ASP A 160 0.13 -10.42 22.43
CA ASP A 160 -0.25 -9.01 22.59
C ASP A 160 0.98 -8.10 22.50
N LEU A 161 1.42 -7.83 21.29
CA LEU A 161 2.58 -6.98 21.05
C LEU A 161 2.32 -5.54 21.47
N GLN A 162 1.10 -5.05 21.29
CA GLN A 162 0.73 -3.68 21.68
C GLN A 162 0.80 -3.48 23.19
N GLY A 163 0.20 -4.39 23.94
CA GLY A 163 0.24 -4.35 25.41
C GLY A 163 1.65 -4.51 25.95
N ALA A 164 2.41 -5.45 25.39
CA ALA A 164 3.81 -5.71 25.80
C ALA A 164 4.72 -4.49 25.56
N LEU A 165 4.67 -3.87 24.39
CA LEU A 165 5.43 -2.65 24.08
C LEU A 165 4.96 -1.46 24.91
N GLY A 166 3.64 -1.31 25.08
CA GLY A 166 3.06 -0.26 25.91
C GLY A 166 3.55 -0.31 27.35
N THR A 167 3.57 -1.51 27.93
CA THR A 167 4.07 -1.78 29.28
C THR A 167 5.57 -1.53 29.39
N ALA A 168 6.35 -2.11 28.47
CA ALA A 168 7.81 -2.01 28.50
C ALA A 168 8.34 -0.58 28.34
N LEU A 169 7.68 0.24 27.52
CA LEU A 169 8.06 1.63 27.27
C LEU A 169 7.30 2.64 28.15
N GLY A 170 6.32 2.21 28.93
CA GLY A 170 5.49 3.08 29.80
C GLY A 170 4.73 4.15 28.99
N LYS A 171 4.32 3.86 27.76
CA LYS A 171 3.66 4.80 26.87
C LYS A 171 2.48 4.14 26.12
N PRO A 172 1.44 4.89 25.75
CA PRO A 172 0.42 4.40 24.84
C PRO A 172 1.08 3.86 23.56
N CYS A 173 0.66 2.67 23.12
CA CYS A 173 1.19 2.01 21.93
C CYS A 173 0.07 1.65 20.98
N ARG A 174 0.35 1.69 19.67
CA ARG A 174 -0.47 1.15 18.60
C ARG A 174 0.37 0.28 17.69
N VAL A 175 -0.12 -0.93 17.43
CA VAL A 175 0.50 -1.89 16.53
C VAL A 175 -0.47 -2.21 15.40
N ALA A 176 0.00 -2.13 14.17
CA ALA A 176 -0.76 -2.50 12.98
C ALA A 176 0.16 -3.25 12.00
N ASN A 177 -0.40 -3.79 10.93
CA ASN A 177 0.41 -4.32 9.85
C ASN A 177 1.27 -3.19 9.22
N ASP A 178 2.42 -3.53 8.65
CA ASP A 178 3.35 -2.56 8.05
C ASP A 178 2.73 -1.78 6.87
N ALA A 179 1.91 -2.45 6.04
CA ALA A 179 1.17 -1.77 4.98
C ALA A 179 0.05 -0.87 5.52
N ASP A 180 -0.60 -1.23 6.64
CA ASP A 180 -1.59 -0.40 7.32
C ASP A 180 -0.95 0.89 7.84
N VAL A 181 0.24 0.78 8.43
CA VAL A 181 1.01 1.94 8.88
C VAL A 181 1.38 2.84 7.70
N GLN A 182 1.94 2.27 6.63
CA GLN A 182 2.28 3.03 5.43
C GLN A 182 1.04 3.68 4.80
N GLY A 183 -0.04 2.93 4.69
CA GLY A 183 -1.31 3.39 4.13
C GLY A 183 -1.92 4.57 4.89
N SER A 184 -1.76 4.58 6.21
CA SER A 184 -2.27 5.66 7.07
C SER A 184 -1.76 7.05 6.67
N ALA A 185 -0.55 7.14 6.07
CA ALA A 185 0.01 8.39 5.57
C ALA A 185 -0.49 8.79 4.18
N LEU A 186 -1.03 7.85 3.40
CA LEU A 186 -1.34 8.04 1.99
C LEU A 186 -2.79 8.44 1.76
N VAL A 187 -3.70 7.87 2.54
CA VAL A 187 -5.14 8.04 2.33
C VAL A 187 -5.61 9.44 2.65
N LYS A 188 -6.52 9.95 1.83
CA LYS A 188 -7.13 11.29 1.98
C LYS A 188 -8.33 11.29 2.92
N GLY A 189 -9.00 10.16 3.08
CA GLY A 189 -10.18 10.03 3.91
C GLY A 189 -11.48 10.13 3.11
N GLU A 190 -11.43 9.82 1.83
CA GLU A 190 -12.55 9.92 0.89
C GLU A 190 -13.02 8.53 0.45
N GLY A 191 -14.22 8.12 0.88
CA GLY A 191 -14.80 6.84 0.47
C GLY A 191 -14.01 5.61 0.95
N LEU A 192 -13.95 4.60 0.10
CA LEU A 192 -13.19 3.37 0.30
C LEU A 192 -11.84 3.48 -0.41
N GLU A 193 -10.78 3.61 0.36
CA GLU A 193 -9.43 3.78 -0.14
C GLU A 193 -8.60 2.52 0.13
N MET A 194 -7.93 2.03 -0.91
CA MET A 194 -7.04 0.88 -0.81
C MET A 194 -5.59 1.30 -1.00
N VAL A 195 -4.70 0.69 -0.25
CA VAL A 195 -3.26 0.83 -0.44
C VAL A 195 -2.67 -0.53 -0.76
N ILE A 196 -1.82 -0.58 -1.79
CA ILE A 196 -1.07 -1.77 -2.18
C ILE A 196 0.41 -1.39 -2.15
N THR A 197 1.19 -2.10 -1.36
CA THR A 197 2.64 -1.91 -1.32
C THR A 197 3.33 -3.01 -2.13
N LEU A 198 4.23 -2.62 -3.03
CA LEU A 198 5.04 -3.51 -3.85
C LEU A 198 6.50 -3.40 -3.40
N GLY A 199 7.02 -4.47 -2.82
CA GLY A 199 8.37 -4.55 -2.27
C GLY A 199 8.92 -5.97 -2.36
N THR A 200 9.53 -6.46 -1.28
CA THR A 200 9.91 -7.88 -1.14
C THR A 200 8.70 -8.78 -1.39
N GLY A 201 7.55 -8.41 -0.80
CA GLY A 201 6.25 -9.00 -1.05
C GLY A 201 5.23 -7.95 -1.49
N VAL A 202 3.96 -8.29 -1.32
CA VAL A 202 2.79 -7.43 -1.56
C VAL A 202 2.08 -7.21 -0.24
N GLY A 203 2.03 -5.97 0.23
CA GLY A 203 1.19 -5.60 1.38
C GLY A 203 -0.08 -4.90 0.92
N THR A 204 -1.11 -4.97 1.73
CA THR A 204 -2.40 -4.34 1.45
C THR A 204 -2.94 -3.65 2.71
N ALA A 205 -3.62 -2.53 2.54
CA ALA A 205 -4.36 -1.86 3.59
C ALA A 205 -5.66 -1.29 3.04
N LEU A 206 -6.70 -1.25 3.85
CA LEU A 206 -8.01 -0.76 3.47
C LEU A 206 -8.49 0.29 4.48
N PHE A 207 -9.06 1.37 3.94
CA PHE A 207 -9.56 2.48 4.75
C PHE A 207 -10.97 2.87 4.31
N TRP A 208 -11.85 3.07 5.26
CA TRP A 208 -13.18 3.63 5.01
C TRP A 208 -13.29 5.03 5.61
N LYS A 209 -13.50 6.03 4.76
CA LYS A 209 -13.58 7.45 5.19
C LYS A 209 -12.42 7.85 6.11
N GLY A 210 -11.21 7.42 5.72
CA GLY A 210 -9.98 7.70 6.44
C GLY A 210 -9.76 6.88 7.70
N LYS A 211 -10.64 5.96 8.07
CA LYS A 211 -10.45 5.02 9.18
C LYS A 211 -9.93 3.69 8.69
N LEU A 212 -8.93 3.15 9.37
CA LEU A 212 -8.36 1.86 9.07
C LEU A 212 -9.43 0.77 9.24
N ALA A 213 -9.70 0.02 8.18
CA ALA A 213 -10.52 -1.18 8.24
C ALA A 213 -9.73 -2.36 8.81
N PRO A 214 -10.40 -3.45 9.21
CA PRO A 214 -9.70 -4.69 9.57
C PRO A 214 -8.77 -5.12 8.44
N HIS A 215 -7.52 -5.47 8.79
CA HIS A 215 -6.50 -5.85 7.83
C HIS A 215 -6.93 -7.03 6.96
N ILE A 216 -6.70 -6.93 5.66
CA ILE A 216 -6.93 -7.98 4.66
C ILE A 216 -5.57 -8.38 4.07
N GLU A 217 -5.17 -9.63 4.30
CA GLU A 217 -3.89 -10.16 3.82
C GLU A 217 -4.06 -10.83 2.44
N LEU A 218 -3.64 -10.15 1.38
CA LEU A 218 -3.67 -10.69 0.04
C LEU A 218 -2.35 -11.35 -0.40
N ALA A 219 -1.25 -11.15 0.32
CA ALA A 219 0.08 -11.61 -0.06
C ALA A 219 0.11 -13.10 -0.44
N HIS A 220 -0.57 -13.93 0.33
CA HIS A 220 -0.62 -15.38 0.16
C HIS A 220 -1.86 -15.88 -0.60
N HIS A 221 -2.78 -14.99 -0.97
CA HIS A 221 -3.96 -15.35 -1.76
C HIS A 221 -3.56 -15.61 -3.22
N PRO A 222 -4.16 -16.61 -3.90
CA PRO A 222 -3.91 -16.86 -5.32
C PRO A 222 -4.24 -15.66 -6.20
N LEU A 223 -3.37 -15.34 -7.16
CA LEU A 223 -3.57 -14.31 -8.17
C LEU A 223 -3.60 -14.91 -9.57
N GLY A 224 -4.75 -14.85 -10.23
CA GLY A 224 -4.95 -15.38 -11.57
C GLY A 224 -5.15 -16.89 -11.61
N LYS A 225 -4.75 -17.52 -12.73
CA LYS A 225 -4.88 -18.98 -12.90
C LYS A 225 -3.77 -19.72 -12.13
N GLY A 226 -4.15 -20.74 -11.38
CA GLY A 226 -3.25 -21.58 -10.60
C GLY A 226 -3.07 -21.10 -9.16
N ALA A 227 -2.18 -21.78 -8.42
CA ALA A 227 -2.01 -21.59 -6.98
C ALA A 227 -0.95 -20.52 -6.61
N ARG A 228 -0.45 -19.74 -7.58
CA ARG A 228 0.57 -18.71 -7.30
C ARG A 228 -0.05 -17.52 -6.59
N SER A 229 0.55 -17.15 -5.48
CA SER A 229 0.10 -16.04 -4.65
C SER A 229 0.44 -14.66 -5.26
N TYR A 230 -0.10 -13.60 -4.66
CA TYR A 230 0.30 -12.23 -5.00
C TYR A 230 1.82 -12.04 -4.83
N ASN A 231 2.42 -12.57 -3.76
CA ASN A 231 3.87 -12.55 -3.56
C ASN A 231 4.63 -13.25 -4.68
N ASP A 232 4.20 -14.47 -5.08
CA ASP A 232 4.83 -15.23 -6.17
C ASP A 232 4.73 -14.55 -7.54
N MET A 233 3.76 -13.68 -7.70
CA MET A 233 3.50 -12.99 -8.95
C MET A 233 4.12 -11.60 -9.02
N LEU A 234 4.19 -10.88 -7.91
CA LEU A 234 4.44 -9.44 -7.86
C LEU A 234 5.58 -9.03 -6.91
N GLY A 235 6.02 -9.89 -5.98
CA GLY A 235 7.15 -9.62 -5.10
C GLY A 235 8.47 -9.41 -5.87
N GLU A 236 9.49 -8.91 -5.20
CA GLU A 236 10.78 -8.58 -5.81
C GLU A 236 11.45 -9.78 -6.50
N ALA A 237 11.38 -10.97 -5.90
CA ALA A 237 11.89 -12.20 -6.50
C ALA A 237 11.17 -12.53 -7.84
N ALA A 238 9.86 -12.28 -7.90
CA ALA A 238 9.09 -12.44 -9.13
C ALA A 238 9.51 -11.43 -10.21
N LEU A 239 9.71 -10.17 -9.83
CA LEU A 239 10.21 -9.14 -10.75
C LEU A 239 11.58 -9.51 -11.33
N ALA A 240 12.52 -9.92 -10.47
CA ALA A 240 13.85 -10.37 -10.89
C ALA A 240 13.77 -11.54 -11.88
N LYS A 241 12.88 -12.51 -11.61
CA LYS A 241 12.71 -13.73 -12.42
C LYS A 241 12.10 -13.46 -13.80
N VAL A 242 11.09 -12.58 -13.89
CA VAL A 242 10.29 -12.45 -15.15
C VAL A 242 10.58 -11.16 -15.93
N GLY A 243 11.31 -10.23 -15.33
CA GLY A 243 11.64 -8.93 -15.91
C GLY A 243 10.46 -7.92 -15.92
N HIS A 244 10.79 -6.66 -16.15
CA HIS A 244 9.85 -5.53 -16.01
C HIS A 244 8.59 -5.65 -16.87
N LYS A 245 8.70 -6.08 -18.14
CA LYS A 245 7.54 -6.15 -19.06
C LYS A 245 6.47 -7.12 -18.55
N LYS A 246 6.88 -8.35 -18.21
CA LYS A 246 5.94 -9.39 -17.71
C LYS A 246 5.43 -9.04 -16.34
N TRP A 247 6.27 -8.47 -15.48
CA TRP A 247 5.87 -8.04 -14.14
C TRP A 247 4.82 -6.93 -14.21
N ASN A 248 4.98 -5.93 -15.07
CA ASN A 248 3.99 -4.88 -15.27
C ASN A 248 2.65 -5.41 -15.81
N ALA A 249 2.66 -6.39 -16.70
CA ALA A 249 1.43 -7.05 -17.12
C ALA A 249 0.70 -7.74 -15.95
N ARG A 250 1.45 -8.30 -14.99
CA ARG A 250 0.88 -8.87 -13.76
C ARG A 250 0.34 -7.79 -12.81
N VAL A 251 1.00 -6.62 -12.73
CA VAL A 251 0.48 -5.46 -11.98
C VAL A 251 -0.87 -5.02 -12.56
N ALA A 252 -0.99 -4.89 -13.87
CA ALA A 252 -2.25 -4.54 -14.52
C ALA A 252 -3.35 -5.56 -14.22
N MET A 253 -3.02 -6.87 -14.28
CA MET A 253 -3.95 -7.93 -13.92
C MET A 253 -4.38 -7.84 -12.45
N MET A 254 -3.45 -7.63 -11.53
CA MET A 254 -3.72 -7.45 -10.10
C MET A 254 -4.70 -6.30 -9.87
N LEU A 255 -4.47 -5.13 -10.50
CA LEU A 255 -5.36 -3.99 -10.37
C LEU A 255 -6.80 -4.30 -10.80
N SER A 256 -6.95 -5.02 -11.92
CA SER A 256 -8.28 -5.46 -12.39
C SER A 256 -8.96 -6.42 -11.40
N VAL A 257 -8.22 -7.40 -10.87
CA VAL A 257 -8.74 -8.36 -9.87
C VAL A 257 -9.15 -7.64 -8.59
N VAL A 258 -8.28 -6.79 -8.06
CA VAL A 258 -8.53 -6.08 -6.79
C VAL A 258 -9.67 -5.06 -6.95
N LYS A 259 -9.78 -4.38 -8.11
CA LYS A 259 -10.92 -3.51 -8.37
C LYS A 259 -12.24 -4.28 -8.33
N GLY A 260 -12.29 -5.45 -8.96
CA GLY A 260 -13.48 -6.31 -8.95
C GLY A 260 -13.79 -6.91 -7.57
N LEU A 261 -12.79 -7.11 -6.72
CA LEU A 261 -12.94 -7.66 -5.38
C LEU A 261 -13.40 -6.60 -4.35
N VAL A 262 -12.76 -5.43 -4.36
CA VAL A 262 -12.89 -4.42 -3.31
C VAL A 262 -13.84 -3.28 -3.70
N PHE A 263 -13.95 -2.96 -5.00
CA PHE A 263 -14.71 -1.81 -5.52
C PHE A 263 -14.30 -0.48 -4.87
N TYR A 264 -12.96 -0.31 -4.64
CA TYR A 264 -12.42 0.90 -4.03
C TYR A 264 -12.77 2.16 -4.83
N ASP A 265 -12.91 3.29 -4.16
CA ASP A 265 -13.04 4.61 -4.78
C ASP A 265 -11.67 5.12 -5.25
N HIS A 266 -10.60 4.85 -4.49
CA HIS A 266 -9.22 5.15 -4.87
C HIS A 266 -8.24 4.08 -4.39
N CYS A 267 -7.21 3.81 -5.21
CA CYS A 267 -6.12 2.88 -4.86
C CYS A 267 -4.76 3.58 -4.97
N TYR A 268 -3.95 3.45 -3.93
CA TYR A 268 -2.57 3.94 -3.89
C TYR A 268 -1.60 2.77 -4.04
N ILE A 269 -0.66 2.88 -4.98
CA ILE A 269 0.42 1.91 -5.13
C ILE A 269 1.70 2.52 -4.56
N GLY A 270 2.20 1.93 -3.49
CA GLY A 270 3.42 2.31 -2.79
C GLY A 270 4.46 1.19 -2.74
N GLY A 271 5.39 1.30 -1.80
CA GLY A 271 6.47 0.34 -1.59
C GLY A 271 7.69 0.59 -2.49
N GLY A 272 8.79 -0.10 -2.21
CA GLY A 272 10.10 0.12 -2.84
C GLY A 272 10.11 -0.11 -4.35
N ASN A 273 9.19 -0.94 -4.88
CA ASN A 273 9.09 -1.24 -6.30
C ASN A 273 8.03 -0.41 -7.04
N SER A 274 7.32 0.51 -6.38
CA SER A 274 6.28 1.34 -7.03
C SER A 274 6.81 2.15 -8.21
N HIS A 275 8.04 2.68 -8.13
CA HIS A 275 8.69 3.42 -9.21
C HIS A 275 8.94 2.57 -10.49
N LYS A 276 8.89 1.25 -10.38
CA LYS A 276 9.06 0.29 -11.48
C LYS A 276 7.73 0.00 -12.21
N VAL A 277 6.61 0.47 -11.68
CA VAL A 277 5.29 0.36 -12.31
C VAL A 277 5.22 1.30 -13.51
N LYS A 278 4.96 0.73 -14.69
CA LYS A 278 4.94 1.43 -16.00
C LYS A 278 3.69 1.05 -16.80
N VAL A 279 2.59 0.73 -16.12
CA VAL A 279 1.30 0.46 -16.76
C VAL A 279 0.49 1.75 -16.90
N ASN A 280 -0.42 1.79 -17.86
CA ASN A 280 -1.44 2.83 -17.89
C ASN A 280 -2.36 2.62 -16.68
N LEU A 281 -2.27 3.51 -15.72
CA LEU A 281 -3.09 3.43 -14.51
C LEU A 281 -4.49 3.93 -14.78
N PRO A 282 -5.52 3.25 -14.26
CA PRO A 282 -6.88 3.80 -14.20
C PRO A 282 -6.92 5.13 -13.45
N PRO A 283 -7.92 6.01 -13.70
CA PRO A 283 -7.99 7.34 -13.07
C PRO A 283 -8.14 7.29 -11.54
N ASP A 284 -8.64 6.18 -11.01
CA ASP A 284 -8.81 5.90 -9.60
C ASP A 284 -7.60 5.18 -8.97
N VAL A 285 -6.44 5.16 -9.65
CA VAL A 285 -5.19 4.57 -9.15
C VAL A 285 -4.04 5.57 -9.23
N SER A 286 -3.28 5.72 -8.16
CA SER A 286 -2.12 6.62 -8.07
C SER A 286 -0.87 5.90 -7.59
N LEU A 287 0.29 6.28 -8.15
CA LEU A 287 1.60 5.89 -7.57
C LEU A 287 1.97 6.86 -6.45
N THR A 288 2.58 6.34 -5.40
CA THR A 288 3.06 7.14 -4.28
C THR A 288 4.56 7.00 -4.09
N ALA A 289 5.20 8.06 -3.60
CA ALA A 289 6.60 8.01 -3.22
C ALA A 289 6.79 7.14 -1.96
N ASN A 290 7.96 6.52 -1.83
CA ASN A 290 8.28 5.60 -0.72
C ASN A 290 8.51 6.29 0.65
N THR A 291 8.18 7.57 0.80
CA THR A 291 8.36 8.34 2.05
C THR A 291 7.26 8.11 3.08
N ALA A 292 6.19 7.41 2.71
CA ALA A 292 5.00 7.24 3.53
C ALA A 292 5.22 6.41 4.82
N GLY A 293 6.20 5.49 4.85
CA GLY A 293 6.39 4.59 5.97
C GLY A 293 6.70 5.29 7.30
N ILE A 294 7.42 6.41 7.25
CA ILE A 294 7.80 7.17 8.45
C ILE A 294 6.61 7.98 8.98
N LEU A 295 5.91 8.70 8.10
CA LEU A 295 4.74 9.51 8.46
C LEU A 295 3.56 8.65 8.92
N GLY A 296 3.47 7.41 8.44
CA GLY A 296 2.44 6.45 8.82
C GLY A 296 2.35 6.21 10.32
N GLY A 297 3.48 6.20 11.02
CA GLY A 297 3.51 6.04 12.48
C GLY A 297 2.73 7.12 13.23
N ILE A 298 2.70 8.36 12.74
CA ILE A 298 1.88 9.42 13.32
C ILE A 298 0.42 9.28 12.89
N LYS A 299 0.20 9.07 11.59
CA LYS A 299 -1.13 9.03 11.00
C LYS A 299 -1.96 7.84 11.49
N LEU A 300 -1.32 6.75 11.90
CA LEU A 300 -2.00 5.61 12.53
C LEU A 300 -2.87 6.05 13.72
N TRP A 301 -2.43 7.05 14.50
CA TRP A 301 -3.19 7.58 15.64
C TRP A 301 -4.43 8.41 15.27
N GLU A 302 -4.50 8.85 14.04
CA GLU A 302 -5.65 9.58 13.49
C GLU A 302 -6.64 8.63 12.80
N ARG A 303 -6.16 7.46 12.34
CA ARG A 303 -6.89 6.51 11.50
C ARG A 303 -7.52 5.33 12.26
N THR A 304 -7.04 5.04 13.45
CA THR A 304 -7.52 3.92 14.29
C THR A 304 -8.41 4.37 15.43
#